data_a0c2f43b6f2ba0f86403824479f110fd
#
_entry.id   a0c2f43b6f2ba0f86403824479f110fd
#
_cell.length_a   1.000
_cell.length_b   1.000
_cell.length_c   1.000
_cell.angle_alpha   90.00
_cell.angle_beta   90.00
_cell.angle_gamma   90.00
#
_symmetry.space_group_name_H-M   'P 1'
#
loop_
_entity.id
_entity.type
_entity.pdbx_description
1 polymer ?
#
loop_
_entity_poly.entity_id
_entity_poly.type
_entity_poly.pdbx_seq_one_letter_code
_entity_poly.pdbx_strand_id
1 'polypeptide(L)'
;MKTIGYAIVGTGYFGAELGRIMKEEEGARIVAVLDPENGETVAKELGCDVETDLDTLYSREDVDAVIVATPNYLHKEPVVKAAEHGVNVFCEKPIALSYEDCDEMVKSCQEHGVTFMAG
;
A
#
# COMPACT_ATOMS: atom_id res chain seq x y z
N MET A 1 1.79 -17.51 -15.32
CA MET A 1 2.47 -16.44 -14.55
C MET A 1 1.55 -15.98 -13.42
N LYS A 2 2.09 -15.89 -12.22
CA LYS A 2 1.28 -15.51 -11.06
C LYS A 2 0.97 -14.01 -11.10
N THR A 3 -0.30 -13.67 -10.95
CA THR A 3 -0.72 -12.27 -10.82
C THR A 3 -0.52 -11.81 -9.38
N ILE A 4 0.13 -10.66 -9.21
CA ILE A 4 0.36 -10.08 -7.89
C ILE A 4 -0.79 -9.13 -7.56
N GLY A 5 -1.42 -9.35 -6.41
CA GLY A 5 -2.50 -8.50 -5.92
C GLY A 5 -1.94 -7.33 -5.12
N TYR A 6 -2.29 -6.12 -5.52
CA TYR A 6 -1.86 -4.88 -4.87
C TYR A 6 -3.01 -4.21 -4.17
N ALA A 7 -2.72 -3.67 -2.98
CA ALA A 7 -3.60 -2.73 -2.31
C ALA A 7 -3.00 -1.34 -2.41
N ILE A 8 -3.83 -0.31 -2.38
CA ILE A 8 -3.37 1.08 -2.35
C ILE A 8 -3.90 1.72 -1.08
N VAL A 9 -3.00 2.23 -0.25
CA VAL A 9 -3.35 2.97 0.95
C VAL A 9 -3.03 4.43 0.70
N GLY A 10 -4.06 5.27 0.72
CA GLY A 10 -3.95 6.68 0.33
C GLY A 10 -4.11 6.83 -1.17
N THR A 11 -5.28 7.28 -1.60
CA THR A 11 -5.62 7.42 -3.02
C THR A 11 -5.73 8.88 -3.45
N GLY A 12 -4.88 9.74 -2.88
CA GLY A 12 -4.72 11.10 -3.37
C GLY A 12 -4.19 11.08 -4.80
N TYR A 13 -3.88 12.24 -5.34
CA TYR A 13 -3.52 12.34 -6.76
C TYR A 13 -2.51 11.28 -7.22
N PHE A 14 -1.42 11.10 -6.47
CA PHE A 14 -0.35 10.19 -6.90
C PHE A 14 -0.72 8.72 -6.74
N GLY A 15 -1.39 8.37 -5.62
CA GLY A 15 -1.81 6.99 -5.40
C GLY A 15 -2.82 6.53 -6.45
N ALA A 16 -3.79 7.38 -6.77
CA ALA A 16 -4.77 7.08 -7.80
C ALA A 16 -4.11 6.93 -9.19
N GLU A 17 -3.13 7.77 -9.49
CA GLU A 17 -2.40 7.73 -10.76
C GLU A 17 -1.62 6.43 -10.90
N LEU A 18 -0.92 6.01 -9.85
CA LEU A 18 -0.22 4.73 -9.84
C LEU A 18 -1.19 3.57 -10.05
N GLY A 19 -2.35 3.63 -9.42
CA GLY A 19 -3.37 2.60 -9.60
C GLY A 19 -3.84 2.48 -11.03
N ARG A 20 -4.03 3.59 -11.70
CA ARG A 20 -4.44 3.61 -13.11
C ARG A 20 -3.36 2.99 -14.01
N ILE A 21 -2.10 3.33 -13.75
CA ILE A 21 -0.97 2.76 -14.50
C ILE A 21 -0.88 1.26 -14.27
N MET A 22 -0.95 0.83 -13.03
CA MET A 22 -0.83 -0.59 -12.69
C MET A 22 -1.97 -1.44 -13.22
N LYS A 23 -3.16 -0.86 -13.35
CA LYS A 23 -4.32 -1.57 -13.89
C LYS A 23 -4.07 -2.07 -15.31
N GLU A 24 -3.22 -1.40 -16.06
CA GLU A 24 -2.89 -1.75 -17.44
C GLU A 24 -1.73 -2.76 -17.55
N GLU A 25 -1.07 -3.07 -16.42
CA GLU A 25 0.09 -3.95 -16.43
C GLU A 25 -0.31 -5.42 -16.30
N GLU A 26 0.28 -6.28 -17.14
CA GLU A 26 0.12 -7.71 -17.00
C GLU A 26 0.82 -8.19 -15.74
N GLY A 27 0.20 -9.12 -15.03
CA GLY A 27 0.77 -9.68 -13.81
C GLY A 27 0.53 -8.83 -12.56
N ALA A 28 -0.16 -7.69 -12.70
CA ALA A 28 -0.53 -6.85 -11.56
C ALA A 28 -2.05 -6.66 -11.54
N ARG A 29 -2.61 -6.74 -10.34
CA ARG A 29 -4.05 -6.54 -10.14
C ARG A 29 -4.26 -5.65 -8.92
N ILE A 30 -5.05 -4.60 -9.06
CA ILE A 30 -5.45 -3.79 -7.92
C ILE A 30 -6.70 -4.44 -7.31
N VAL A 31 -6.59 -4.90 -6.08
CA VAL A 31 -7.67 -5.65 -5.43
C VAL A 31 -8.48 -4.82 -4.45
N ALA A 32 -7.86 -3.83 -3.81
CA ALA A 32 -8.57 -2.99 -2.85
C ALA A 32 -7.84 -1.66 -2.64
N VAL A 33 -8.58 -0.67 -2.20
CA VAL A 33 -8.03 0.63 -1.80
C VAL A 33 -8.52 0.99 -0.41
N LEU A 34 -7.73 1.77 0.31
CA LEU A 34 -8.09 2.29 1.62
C LEU A 34 -7.78 3.78 1.64
N ASP A 35 -8.80 4.62 1.67
CA ASP A 35 -8.68 6.07 1.76
C ASP A 35 -10.01 6.62 2.29
N PRO A 36 -10.01 7.25 3.48
CA PRO A 36 -11.24 7.74 4.08
C PRO A 36 -11.99 8.79 3.24
N GLU A 37 -11.28 9.54 2.40
CA GLU A 37 -11.88 10.62 1.63
C GLU A 37 -12.25 10.21 0.20
N ASN A 38 -11.35 9.50 -0.48
CA ASN A 38 -11.49 9.25 -1.92
C ASN A 38 -11.62 7.76 -2.27
N GLY A 39 -11.59 6.88 -1.27
CA GLY A 39 -11.54 5.44 -1.49
C GLY A 39 -12.64 4.91 -2.39
N GLU A 40 -13.89 5.30 -2.13
CA GLU A 40 -15.03 4.81 -2.91
C GLU A 40 -14.95 5.24 -4.38
N THR A 41 -14.59 6.49 -4.61
CA THR A 41 -14.47 7.04 -5.96
C THR A 41 -13.37 6.32 -6.74
N VAL A 42 -12.21 6.16 -6.12
CA VAL A 42 -11.07 5.53 -6.77
C VAL A 42 -11.30 4.03 -6.96
N ALA A 43 -11.91 3.35 -5.99
CA ALA A 43 -12.23 1.95 -6.12
C ALA A 43 -13.18 1.69 -7.29
N LYS A 44 -14.16 2.55 -7.47
CA LYS A 44 -15.10 2.46 -8.57
C LYS A 44 -14.39 2.62 -9.91
N GLU A 45 -13.49 3.58 -9.99
CA GLU A 45 -12.69 3.85 -11.20
C GLU A 45 -11.77 2.67 -11.53
N LEU A 46 -11.14 2.08 -10.51
CA LEU A 46 -10.20 0.97 -10.70
C LEU A 46 -10.89 -0.41 -10.77
N GLY A 47 -12.16 -0.48 -10.42
CA GLY A 47 -12.90 -1.73 -10.43
C GLY A 47 -12.48 -2.67 -9.31
N CYS A 48 -12.21 -2.14 -8.12
CA CYS A 48 -11.78 -2.92 -6.96
C CYS A 48 -12.61 -2.60 -5.72
N ASP A 49 -12.28 -3.27 -4.61
CA ASP A 49 -12.99 -3.10 -3.35
C ASP A 49 -12.46 -1.91 -2.54
N VAL A 50 -13.27 -1.43 -1.60
CA VAL A 50 -12.87 -0.44 -0.60
C VAL A 50 -12.74 -1.14 0.74
N GLU A 51 -11.62 -0.90 1.43
CA GLU A 51 -11.47 -1.32 2.82
C GLU A 51 -11.33 -0.08 3.70
N THR A 52 -11.72 -0.22 4.96
CA THR A 52 -11.70 0.90 5.91
C THR A 52 -10.74 0.68 7.07
N ASP A 53 -10.09 -0.46 7.13
CA ASP A 53 -9.21 -0.85 8.21
C ASP A 53 -7.97 -1.57 7.66
N LEU A 54 -6.79 -1.16 8.14
CA LEU A 54 -5.53 -1.73 7.67
C LEU A 54 -5.41 -3.22 7.96
N ASP A 55 -5.79 -3.64 9.16
CA ASP A 55 -5.67 -5.05 9.52
C ASP A 55 -6.56 -5.92 8.64
N THR A 56 -7.77 -5.47 8.35
CA THR A 56 -8.68 -6.17 7.44
C THR A 56 -8.10 -6.22 6.02
N LEU A 57 -7.57 -5.08 5.55
CA LEU A 57 -6.96 -4.99 4.22
C LEU A 57 -5.81 -5.99 4.08
N TYR A 58 -4.88 -5.98 5.03
CA TYR A 58 -3.67 -6.80 4.96
C TYR A 58 -3.92 -8.27 5.28
N SER A 59 -5.05 -8.60 5.85
CA SER A 59 -5.44 -9.99 6.12
C SER A 59 -6.05 -10.67 4.90
N ARG A 60 -6.31 -9.93 3.83
CA ARG A 60 -6.88 -10.50 2.60
C ARG A 60 -5.87 -11.41 1.92
N GLU A 61 -6.33 -12.58 1.50
CA GLU A 61 -5.48 -13.55 0.79
C GLU A 61 -5.01 -13.04 -0.58
N ASP A 62 -5.75 -12.12 -1.18
CA ASP A 62 -5.43 -11.57 -2.49
C ASP A 62 -4.51 -10.35 -2.45
N VAL A 63 -4.08 -9.90 -1.28
CA VAL A 63 -3.14 -8.77 -1.14
C VAL A 63 -1.73 -9.31 -0.91
N ASP A 64 -0.89 -9.17 -1.92
CA ASP A 64 0.53 -9.58 -1.86
C ASP A 64 1.44 -8.41 -1.56
N ALA A 65 1.05 -7.21 -1.98
CA ALA A 65 1.86 -6.01 -1.82
C ALA A 65 0.95 -4.79 -1.65
N VAL A 66 1.51 -3.74 -1.06
CA VAL A 66 0.78 -2.49 -0.85
C VAL A 66 1.58 -1.31 -1.37
N ILE A 67 0.88 -0.35 -1.97
CA ILE A 67 1.44 0.95 -2.32
C ILE A 67 0.97 1.94 -1.26
N VAL A 68 1.90 2.49 -0.49
CA VAL A 68 1.58 3.47 0.55
C VAL A 68 1.81 4.87 0.00
N ALA A 69 0.71 5.58 -0.25
CA ALA A 69 0.71 6.91 -0.86
C ALA A 69 -0.04 7.92 0.00
N THR A 70 -0.10 7.68 1.30
CA THR A 70 -0.68 8.60 2.29
C THR A 70 0.23 9.82 2.48
N PRO A 71 -0.26 10.91 3.12
CA PRO A 71 0.64 12.01 3.51
C PRO A 71 1.81 11.48 4.36
N ASN A 72 2.95 12.16 4.29
CA ASN A 72 4.22 11.73 4.90
C ASN A 72 4.09 11.28 6.36
N TYR A 73 3.33 12.02 7.15
CA TYR A 73 3.18 11.75 8.58
C TYR A 73 2.32 10.51 8.86
N LEU A 74 1.71 9.93 7.84
CA LEU A 74 0.88 8.73 7.96
C LEU A 74 1.53 7.48 7.33
N HIS A 75 2.80 7.56 6.89
CA HIS A 75 3.45 6.43 6.23
C HIS A 75 3.79 5.29 7.19
N LYS A 76 4.17 5.62 8.42
CA LYS A 76 4.70 4.63 9.36
C LYS A 76 3.73 3.50 9.67
N GLU A 77 2.52 3.83 10.11
CA GLU A 77 1.53 2.80 10.49
C GLU A 77 1.19 1.87 9.33
N PRO A 78 0.86 2.37 8.12
CA PRO A 78 0.58 1.47 7.00
C PRO A 78 1.74 0.54 6.65
N VAL A 79 2.98 1.01 6.75
CA VAL A 79 4.16 0.21 6.43
C VAL A 79 4.42 -0.84 7.50
N VAL A 80 4.41 -0.46 8.77
CA VAL A 80 4.69 -1.39 9.86
C VAL A 80 3.62 -2.48 9.91
N LYS A 81 2.37 -2.14 9.78
CA LYS A 81 1.28 -3.12 9.77
C LYS A 81 1.37 -4.05 8.56
N ALA A 82 1.73 -3.55 7.40
CA ALA A 82 1.93 -4.39 6.22
C ALA A 82 3.01 -5.43 6.48
N ALA A 83 4.14 -5.01 7.06
CA ALA A 83 5.23 -5.91 7.40
C ALA A 83 4.77 -6.99 8.38
N GLU A 84 4.02 -6.61 9.40
CA GLU A 84 3.49 -7.55 10.40
C GLU A 84 2.57 -8.60 9.77
N HIS A 85 1.89 -8.27 8.69
CA HIS A 85 1.03 -9.19 7.95
C HIS A 85 1.73 -9.91 6.81
N GLY A 86 3.03 -9.70 6.64
CA GLY A 86 3.79 -10.34 5.56
C GLY A 86 3.53 -9.74 4.18
N VAL A 87 3.06 -8.50 4.11
CA VAL A 87 2.75 -7.81 2.86
C VAL A 87 3.94 -6.96 2.43
N ASN A 88 4.38 -7.12 1.18
CA ASN A 88 5.47 -6.32 0.63
C ASN A 88 5.05 -4.87 0.43
N VAL A 89 5.99 -3.94 0.56
CA VAL A 89 5.67 -2.51 0.63
C VAL A 89 6.41 -1.70 -0.43
N PHE A 90 5.68 -0.87 -1.14
CA PHE A 90 6.21 0.24 -1.92
C PHE A 90 5.71 1.53 -1.26
N CYS A 91 6.62 2.35 -0.75
CA CYS A 91 6.28 3.57 -0.03
C CYS A 91 6.74 4.80 -0.79
N GLU A 92 5.84 5.77 -0.96
CA GLU A 92 6.12 7.04 -1.60
C GLU A 92 7.10 7.90 -0.80
N LYS A 93 7.88 8.72 -1.50
CA LYS A 93 8.76 9.70 -0.87
C LYS A 93 7.99 10.94 -0.42
N PRO A 94 8.45 11.62 0.63
CA PRO A 94 9.46 11.16 1.58
C PRO A 94 8.91 10.03 2.42
N ILE A 95 9.76 9.07 2.81
CA ILE A 95 9.34 7.85 3.51
C ILE A 95 8.74 8.19 4.87
N ALA A 96 9.38 9.09 5.60
CA ALA A 96 8.95 9.49 6.94
C ALA A 96 9.49 10.88 7.25
N LEU A 97 8.92 11.52 8.29
CA LEU A 97 9.34 12.85 8.73
C LEU A 97 10.57 12.82 9.63
N SER A 98 10.94 11.65 10.16
CA SER A 98 12.10 11.52 11.04
C SER A 98 12.89 10.28 10.70
N TYR A 99 14.18 10.29 11.07
CA TYR A 99 15.04 9.12 10.94
C TYR A 99 14.54 7.95 11.77
N GLU A 100 14.01 8.24 12.97
CA GLU A 100 13.50 7.20 13.86
C GLU A 100 12.36 6.44 13.22
N ASP A 101 11.40 7.14 12.62
CA ASP A 101 10.27 6.50 11.95
C ASP A 101 10.72 5.71 10.73
N CYS A 102 11.61 6.27 9.94
CA CYS A 102 12.17 5.58 8.79
C CYS A 102 12.87 4.28 9.20
N ASP A 103 13.68 4.35 10.25
CA ASP A 103 14.41 3.21 10.79
C ASP A 103 13.47 2.11 11.27
N GLU A 104 12.40 2.49 11.99
CA GLU A 104 11.39 1.53 12.43
C GLU A 104 10.68 0.84 11.27
N MET A 105 10.36 1.59 10.23
CA MET A 105 9.72 1.03 9.04
C MET A 105 10.61 0.00 8.35
N VAL A 106 11.88 0.35 8.14
CA VAL A 106 12.85 -0.53 7.50
C VAL A 106 13.11 -1.78 8.35
N LYS A 107 13.29 -1.58 9.65
CA LYS A 107 13.52 -2.70 10.59
C LYS A 107 12.34 -3.66 10.62
N SER A 108 11.13 -3.13 10.68
CA SER A 108 9.93 -3.96 10.70
C SER A 108 9.85 -4.83 9.45
N CYS A 109 10.14 -4.26 8.28
CA CYS A 109 10.15 -5.01 7.04
C CYS A 109 11.23 -6.10 7.04
N GLN A 110 12.42 -5.77 7.52
CA GLN A 110 13.51 -6.75 7.61
C GLN A 110 13.19 -7.90 8.58
N GLU A 111 12.64 -7.57 9.73
CA GLU A 111 12.27 -8.57 10.75
C GLU A 111 11.21 -9.54 10.25
N HIS A 112 10.29 -9.07 9.44
CA HIS A 112 9.20 -9.89 8.91
C HIS A 112 9.49 -10.47 7.52
N GLY A 113 10.68 -10.21 6.98
CA GLY A 113 11.09 -10.79 5.71
C GLY A 113 10.33 -10.27 4.50
N VAL A 114 9.78 -9.07 4.57
CA VAL A 114 9.08 -8.47 3.43
C VAL A 114 9.99 -7.51 2.67
N THR A 115 9.70 -7.31 1.39
CA THR A 115 10.43 -6.36 0.55
C THR A 115 9.90 -4.95 0.81
N PHE A 116 10.82 -4.00 0.99
CA PHE A 116 10.50 -2.59 1.14
C PHE A 116 11.16 -1.81 0.03
N MET A 117 10.37 -1.09 -0.75
CA MET A 117 10.86 -0.21 -1.81
C MET A 117 10.36 1.21 -1.57
N ALA A 118 11.24 2.19 -1.76
CA ALA A 118 10.91 3.61 -1.67
C ALA A 118 11.06 4.26 -3.04
N GLY A 119 10.08 5.05 -3.39
CA GLY A 119 10.10 5.68 -4.71
C GLY A 119 9.82 7.14 -4.71
#